data_479c156aea5e9e2d90d78387dfec1b14
#
_entry.id   479c156aea5e9e2d90d78387dfec1b14
#
_cell.length_a   1.000
_cell.length_b   1.000
_cell.length_c   1.000
_cell.angle_alpha   90.00
_cell.angle_beta   90.00
_cell.angle_gamma   90.00
#
_symmetry.space_group_name_H-M   'P 1'
#
loop_
_entity.id
_entity.type
_entity.pdbx_description
1 polymer ?
#
loop_
_entity_poly.entity_id
_entity_poly.type
_entity_poly.pdbx_seq_one_letter_code
_entity_poly.pdbx_strand_id
1 'polypeptide(L)'
;MPAQRKPPAKKRFAPEHVRSTADLAALQRAMWTLISRPLTPANRMPRRWRDGRPTAELAAQIAKPNDRLTSFERLEIYSRMYWFRVLDSLYEDCPGLRAALGQPRFMKLIEAYLVKYPSRSFTLRNLPSRLARFIREKPQWTRPHTALCHDLARFEWARIEVFDSAALPVFTVDDLLDANPARLKLNLQPYLQLLQLDYPVDEFILAVKQRDELSRGEASNTALVHAARKASARKVTRPKPEPTHVAVHRMNSTIYFKRLDPAAYRILRAIQRGKSLEQALSAGIPAAKNSDGDWVAKIQGWFRTWMELGWFCQR
;
A
#
# COMPACT_ATOMS: atom_id res chain seq x y z
N MET A 1 -10.46 -62.04 -8.45
CA MET A 1 -10.81 -60.65 -7.98
C MET A 1 -9.55 -60.02 -7.46
N PRO A 2 -9.02 -58.93 -8.06
CA PRO A 2 -7.82 -58.26 -7.58
C PRO A 2 -8.14 -57.42 -6.33
N ALA A 3 -7.35 -57.59 -5.27
CA ALA A 3 -7.45 -56.89 -4.01
C ALA A 3 -7.27 -55.38 -4.25
N GLN A 4 -8.28 -54.58 -3.89
CA GLN A 4 -8.18 -53.13 -3.86
C GLN A 4 -7.13 -52.70 -2.82
N ARG A 5 -5.98 -52.18 -3.31
CA ARG A 5 -4.99 -51.53 -2.46
C ARG A 5 -5.64 -50.29 -1.80
N LYS A 6 -5.80 -50.33 -0.46
CA LYS A 6 -6.14 -49.17 0.33
C LYS A 6 -5.15 -48.02 0.00
N PRO A 7 -5.63 -46.80 -0.27
CA PRO A 7 -4.75 -45.66 -0.47
C PRO A 7 -3.91 -45.46 0.80
N PRO A 8 -2.62 -45.08 0.70
CA PRO A 8 -1.74 -44.90 1.86
C PRO A 8 -2.37 -43.83 2.77
N ALA A 9 -2.48 -44.18 4.06
CA ALA A 9 -2.94 -43.27 5.09
C ALA A 9 -2.07 -42.00 5.05
N LYS A 10 -2.66 -40.84 4.74
CA LYS A 10 -1.96 -39.55 4.76
C LYS A 10 -1.34 -39.38 6.15
N LYS A 11 -0.02 -39.32 6.21
CA LYS A 11 0.74 -39.12 7.45
C LYS A 11 0.12 -37.95 8.23
N ARG A 12 -0.37 -38.24 9.43
CA ARG A 12 -0.89 -37.25 10.37
C ARG A 12 0.29 -36.42 10.84
N PHE A 13 0.24 -35.10 10.63
CA PHE A 13 1.19 -34.17 11.18
C PHE A 13 0.94 -34.06 12.70
N ALA A 14 1.90 -34.47 13.52
CA ALA A 14 1.88 -34.20 14.94
C ALA A 14 3.17 -33.47 15.31
N PRO A 15 3.13 -32.45 16.18
CA PRO A 15 4.32 -31.65 16.55
C PRO A 15 5.48 -32.52 17.10
N GLU A 16 5.18 -33.63 17.70
CA GLU A 16 6.15 -34.63 18.19
C GLU A 16 6.93 -35.36 17.09
N HIS A 17 6.51 -35.25 15.83
CA HIS A 17 7.18 -35.87 14.68
C HIS A 17 8.06 -34.88 13.89
N VAL A 18 8.27 -33.67 14.40
CA VAL A 18 9.19 -32.69 13.77
C VAL A 18 10.62 -33.07 14.18
N ARG A 19 11.32 -33.74 13.28
CA ARG A 19 12.71 -34.20 13.48
C ARG A 19 13.70 -33.56 12.54
N SER A 20 13.21 -32.84 11.54
CA SER A 20 14.01 -32.21 10.51
C SER A 20 13.47 -30.79 10.14
N THR A 21 14.30 -29.97 9.48
CA THR A 21 13.87 -28.68 8.92
C THR A 21 12.77 -28.85 7.88
N ALA A 22 12.74 -29.97 7.15
CA ALA A 22 11.69 -30.29 6.20
C ALA A 22 10.33 -30.53 6.90
N ASP A 23 10.35 -31.26 8.04
CA ASP A 23 9.14 -31.46 8.84
C ASP A 23 8.64 -30.16 9.44
N LEU A 24 9.55 -29.33 9.95
CA LEU A 24 9.21 -28.01 10.46
C LEU A 24 8.56 -27.14 9.38
N ALA A 25 9.16 -27.08 8.20
CA ALA A 25 8.62 -26.33 7.07
C ALA A 25 7.25 -26.85 6.62
N ALA A 26 7.02 -28.15 6.69
CA ALA A 26 5.71 -28.74 6.38
C ALA A 26 4.66 -28.40 7.45
N LEU A 27 5.03 -28.42 8.74
CA LEU A 27 4.16 -28.00 9.84
C LEU A 27 3.78 -26.51 9.72
N GLN A 28 4.76 -25.66 9.43
CA GLN A 28 4.54 -24.23 9.22
C GLN A 28 3.60 -23.97 8.04
N ARG A 29 3.76 -24.67 6.90
CA ARG A 29 2.83 -24.57 5.77
C ARG A 29 1.42 -25.03 6.12
N ALA A 30 1.27 -26.11 6.88
CA ALA A 30 -0.02 -26.59 7.34
C ALA A 30 -0.70 -25.59 8.28
N MET A 31 0.04 -25.06 9.25
CA MET A 31 -0.45 -23.99 10.13
C MET A 31 -0.85 -22.75 9.34
N TRP A 32 0.03 -22.28 8.45
CA TRP A 32 -0.26 -21.13 7.58
C TRP A 32 -1.56 -21.32 6.79
N THR A 33 -1.76 -22.47 6.19
CA THR A 33 -2.94 -22.81 5.41
C THR A 33 -4.22 -22.72 6.23
N LEU A 34 -4.17 -23.05 7.51
CA LEU A 34 -5.32 -22.98 8.41
C LEU A 34 -5.59 -21.54 8.89
N ILE A 35 -4.55 -20.83 9.36
CA ILE A 35 -4.72 -19.49 9.95
C ILE A 35 -4.99 -18.39 8.90
N SER A 36 -4.50 -18.56 7.67
CA SER A 36 -4.70 -17.59 6.58
C SER A 36 -6.05 -17.70 5.88
N ARG A 37 -6.87 -18.69 6.24
CA ARG A 37 -8.24 -18.78 5.73
C ARG A 37 -9.10 -17.65 6.29
N PRO A 38 -9.94 -16.98 5.45
CA PRO A 38 -10.82 -15.92 5.93
C PRO A 38 -11.68 -16.35 7.11
N LEU A 39 -11.86 -15.44 8.05
CA LEU A 39 -12.79 -15.62 9.17
C LEU A 39 -14.23 -15.61 8.65
N THR A 40 -15.13 -16.18 9.45
CA THR A 40 -16.57 -16.05 9.23
C THR A 40 -17.03 -14.61 9.50
N PRO A 41 -18.24 -14.20 9.07
CA PRO A 41 -18.80 -12.89 9.42
C PRO A 41 -18.87 -12.59 10.92
N ALA A 42 -18.86 -13.63 11.76
CA ALA A 42 -18.81 -13.53 13.23
C ALA A 42 -17.36 -13.45 13.77
N ASN A 43 -16.37 -13.18 12.92
CA ASN A 43 -14.93 -13.12 13.27
C ASN A 43 -14.39 -14.41 13.92
N ARG A 44 -14.86 -15.56 13.47
CA ARG A 44 -14.48 -16.88 13.97
C ARG A 44 -13.75 -17.67 12.89
N MET A 45 -12.85 -18.56 13.28
CA MET A 45 -12.28 -19.56 12.37
C MET A 45 -13.37 -20.51 11.89
N PRO A 46 -13.48 -20.80 10.56
CA PRO A 46 -14.50 -21.71 10.04
C PRO A 46 -14.40 -23.11 10.66
N ARG A 47 -15.52 -23.63 11.15
CA ARG A 47 -15.59 -24.96 11.80
C ARG A 47 -15.42 -26.11 10.82
N ARG A 48 -15.71 -25.90 9.54
CA ARG A 48 -15.52 -26.89 8.47
C ARG A 48 -14.46 -26.45 7.48
N TRP A 49 -13.60 -27.35 7.08
CA TRP A 49 -12.64 -27.13 6.03
C TRP A 49 -13.30 -27.14 4.64
N ARG A 50 -12.55 -26.79 3.59
CA ARG A 50 -13.07 -26.71 2.19
C ARG A 50 -13.59 -28.04 1.66
N ASP A 51 -13.07 -29.16 2.15
CA ASP A 51 -13.47 -30.54 1.79
C ASP A 51 -14.55 -31.10 2.73
N GLY A 52 -15.14 -30.26 3.56
CA GLY A 52 -16.22 -30.63 4.49
C GLY A 52 -15.77 -31.20 5.83
N ARG A 53 -14.49 -31.57 6.01
CA ARG A 53 -13.97 -32.12 7.27
C ARG A 53 -14.06 -31.09 8.40
N PRO A 54 -14.23 -31.55 9.67
CA PRO A 54 -14.11 -30.66 10.81
C PRO A 54 -12.72 -30.02 10.89
N THR A 55 -12.65 -28.69 11.01
CA THR A 55 -11.38 -27.98 11.17
C THR A 55 -10.67 -28.38 12.48
N ALA A 56 -11.43 -28.82 13.49
CA ALA A 56 -10.90 -29.33 14.73
C ALA A 56 -9.97 -30.56 14.56
N GLU A 57 -10.29 -31.47 13.62
CA GLU A 57 -9.45 -32.61 13.30
C GLU A 57 -8.10 -32.20 12.70
N LEU A 58 -8.11 -31.16 11.86
CA LEU A 58 -6.89 -30.61 11.28
C LEU A 58 -6.08 -29.85 12.34
N ALA A 59 -6.76 -29.11 13.21
CA ALA A 59 -6.13 -28.40 14.31
C ALA A 59 -5.43 -29.34 15.30
N ALA A 60 -6.03 -30.48 15.61
CA ALA A 60 -5.46 -31.48 16.47
C ALA A 60 -4.15 -32.11 15.94
N GLN A 61 -3.90 -32.02 14.63
CA GLN A 61 -2.67 -32.46 14.00
C GLN A 61 -1.53 -31.43 14.08
N ILE A 62 -1.82 -30.18 14.46
CA ILE A 62 -0.89 -29.04 14.42
C ILE A 62 -0.60 -28.50 15.82
N ALA A 63 -1.62 -28.41 16.66
CA ALA A 63 -1.54 -27.84 17.99
C ALA A 63 -2.04 -28.83 19.05
N LYS A 64 -1.26 -29.05 20.12
CA LYS A 64 -1.72 -29.84 21.29
C LYS A 64 -2.77 -29.01 22.05
N PRO A 65 -3.83 -29.61 22.58
CA PRO A 65 -4.71 -28.94 23.54
C PRO A 65 -3.95 -28.64 24.85
N ASN A 66 -4.50 -27.79 25.69
CA ASN A 66 -4.09 -27.63 27.06
C ASN A 66 -5.32 -27.79 27.99
N ASP A 67 -5.11 -27.56 29.28
CA ASP A 67 -6.17 -27.63 30.31
C ASP A 67 -7.33 -26.63 30.13
N ARG A 68 -7.12 -25.56 29.35
CA ARG A 68 -8.11 -24.49 29.13
C ARG A 68 -8.68 -24.43 27.73
N LEU A 69 -7.92 -24.88 26.72
CA LEU A 69 -8.25 -24.69 25.30
C LEU A 69 -8.04 -25.97 24.50
N THR A 70 -9.00 -26.28 23.65
CA THR A 70 -8.86 -27.32 22.63
C THR A 70 -7.85 -26.89 21.54
N SER A 71 -7.37 -27.83 20.76
CA SER A 71 -6.50 -27.55 19.60
C SER A 71 -7.13 -26.54 18.62
N PHE A 72 -8.44 -26.64 18.42
CA PHE A 72 -9.19 -25.73 17.55
C PHE A 72 -9.18 -24.30 18.12
N GLU A 73 -9.51 -24.12 19.38
CA GLU A 73 -9.55 -22.80 20.04
C GLU A 73 -8.17 -22.15 20.09
N ARG A 74 -7.11 -22.91 20.34
CA ARG A 74 -5.74 -22.41 20.26
C ARG A 74 -5.41 -21.90 18.87
N LEU A 75 -5.78 -22.65 17.83
CA LEU A 75 -5.50 -22.26 16.44
C LEU A 75 -6.38 -21.08 16.00
N GLU A 76 -7.63 -21.01 16.49
CA GLU A 76 -8.54 -19.88 16.25
C GLU A 76 -7.96 -18.55 16.76
N ILE A 77 -7.28 -18.55 17.91
CA ILE A 77 -6.59 -17.36 18.41
C ILE A 77 -5.58 -16.85 17.37
N TYR A 78 -4.71 -17.73 16.86
CA TYR A 78 -3.72 -17.34 15.84
C TYR A 78 -4.36 -16.90 14.53
N SER A 79 -5.44 -17.56 14.10
CA SER A 79 -6.19 -17.17 12.91
C SER A 79 -6.79 -15.76 13.05
N ARG A 80 -7.41 -15.48 14.20
CA ARG A 80 -7.96 -14.13 14.49
C ARG A 80 -6.86 -13.08 14.59
N MET A 81 -5.76 -13.37 15.28
CA MET A 81 -4.59 -12.47 15.38
C MET A 81 -4.03 -12.13 14.00
N TYR A 82 -3.87 -13.13 13.13
CA TYR A 82 -3.40 -12.92 11.76
C TYR A 82 -4.34 -11.97 11.00
N TRP A 83 -5.65 -12.31 10.95
CA TRP A 83 -6.61 -11.54 10.18
C TRP A 83 -6.80 -10.12 10.71
N PHE A 84 -6.88 -9.93 12.00
CA PHE A 84 -6.97 -8.60 12.59
C PHE A 84 -5.73 -7.77 12.27
N ARG A 85 -4.54 -8.36 12.39
CA ARG A 85 -3.30 -7.65 12.08
C ARG A 85 -3.21 -7.19 10.63
N VAL A 86 -3.55 -8.03 9.66
CA VAL A 86 -3.49 -7.64 8.24
C VAL A 86 -4.61 -6.69 7.84
N LEU A 87 -5.80 -6.81 8.45
CA LEU A 87 -6.92 -5.90 8.22
C LEU A 87 -6.63 -4.51 8.82
N ASP A 88 -6.13 -4.46 10.06
CA ASP A 88 -5.76 -3.20 10.74
C ASP A 88 -4.66 -2.46 9.98
N SER A 89 -3.62 -3.19 9.51
CA SER A 89 -2.57 -2.58 8.69
C SER A 89 -3.14 -1.89 7.45
N LEU A 90 -3.99 -2.58 6.68
CA LEU A 90 -4.61 -1.99 5.48
C LEU A 90 -5.61 -0.87 5.83
N TYR A 91 -6.25 -0.96 6.98
CA TYR A 91 -7.17 0.07 7.47
C TYR A 91 -6.43 1.38 7.79
N GLU A 92 -5.23 1.29 8.36
CA GLU A 92 -4.37 2.43 8.67
C GLU A 92 -3.66 2.97 7.43
N ASP A 93 -3.21 2.10 6.54
CA ASP A 93 -2.47 2.46 5.34
C ASP A 93 -3.34 3.11 4.26
N CYS A 94 -4.67 2.80 4.23
CA CYS A 94 -5.58 3.20 3.17
C CYS A 94 -6.75 4.08 3.65
N PRO A 95 -6.51 5.21 4.36
CA PRO A 95 -7.56 6.07 4.90
C PRO A 95 -8.44 6.72 3.83
N GLY A 96 -7.85 7.14 2.69
CA GLY A 96 -8.59 7.74 1.58
C GLY A 96 -9.50 6.73 0.88
N LEU A 97 -8.98 5.54 0.59
CA LEU A 97 -9.78 4.46 -0.01
C LEU A 97 -10.94 4.06 0.91
N ARG A 98 -10.70 3.96 2.21
CA ARG A 98 -11.72 3.72 3.24
C ARG A 98 -12.77 4.82 3.26
N ALA A 99 -12.35 6.09 3.22
CA ALA A 99 -13.27 7.23 3.21
C ALA A 99 -14.12 7.29 1.91
N ALA A 100 -13.53 6.95 0.77
CA ALA A 100 -14.22 6.93 -0.52
C ALA A 100 -15.29 5.84 -0.61
N LEU A 101 -15.03 4.64 -0.06
CA LEU A 101 -15.95 3.50 -0.13
C LEU A 101 -16.93 3.42 1.05
N GLY A 102 -16.54 3.98 2.21
CA GLY A 102 -17.17 3.70 3.50
C GLY A 102 -16.70 2.35 4.06
N GLN A 103 -16.70 2.24 5.40
CA GLN A 103 -16.11 1.10 6.11
C GLN A 103 -16.64 -0.28 5.67
N PRO A 104 -17.96 -0.52 5.50
CA PRO A 104 -18.44 -1.86 5.15
C PRO A 104 -17.97 -2.34 3.78
N ARG A 105 -17.90 -1.44 2.78
CA ARG A 105 -17.43 -1.80 1.43
C ARG A 105 -15.91 -1.93 1.38
N PHE A 106 -15.22 -1.07 2.11
CA PHE A 106 -13.76 -1.16 2.25
C PHE A 106 -13.35 -2.52 2.83
N MET A 107 -13.98 -2.97 3.94
CA MET A 107 -13.67 -4.26 4.54
C MET A 107 -13.88 -5.43 3.57
N LYS A 108 -14.99 -5.44 2.83
CA LYS A 108 -15.25 -6.47 1.80
C LYS A 108 -14.20 -6.46 0.69
N LEU A 109 -13.79 -5.27 0.23
CA LEU A 109 -12.71 -5.13 -0.77
C LEU A 109 -11.41 -5.73 -0.25
N ILE A 110 -11.00 -5.38 0.98
CA ILE A 110 -9.73 -5.81 1.57
C ILE A 110 -9.72 -7.33 1.84
N GLU A 111 -10.82 -7.90 2.33
CA GLU A 111 -10.95 -9.35 2.50
C GLU A 111 -10.80 -10.08 1.15
N ALA A 112 -11.51 -9.62 0.12
CA ALA A 112 -11.40 -10.20 -1.23
C ALA A 112 -9.98 -10.03 -1.82
N TYR A 113 -9.33 -8.90 -1.54
CA TYR A 113 -7.95 -8.63 -1.92
C TYR A 113 -6.99 -9.62 -1.26
N LEU A 114 -7.06 -9.79 0.06
CA LEU A 114 -6.17 -10.68 0.82
C LEU A 114 -6.37 -12.16 0.48
N VAL A 115 -7.56 -12.56 0.07
CA VAL A 115 -7.81 -13.92 -0.47
C VAL A 115 -7.03 -14.16 -1.75
N LYS A 116 -6.98 -13.16 -2.65
CA LYS A 116 -6.25 -13.27 -3.93
C LYS A 116 -4.76 -13.00 -3.79
N TYR A 117 -4.42 -12.03 -2.95
CA TYR A 117 -3.06 -11.56 -2.71
C TYR A 117 -2.70 -11.64 -1.22
N PRO A 118 -2.54 -12.87 -0.65
CA PRO A 118 -2.19 -13.03 0.74
C PRO A 118 -0.78 -12.48 1.01
N SER A 119 -0.52 -12.09 2.25
CA SER A 119 0.82 -11.69 2.68
C SER A 119 1.82 -12.82 2.41
N ARG A 120 2.96 -12.48 1.82
CA ARG A 120 4.07 -13.40 1.53
C ARG A 120 5.39 -12.93 2.13
N SER A 121 5.35 -11.82 2.86
CA SER A 121 6.51 -11.22 3.51
C SER A 121 6.37 -11.33 5.02
N PHE A 122 7.49 -11.34 5.73
CA PHE A 122 7.54 -11.21 7.18
C PHE A 122 7.16 -9.79 7.66
N THR A 123 7.16 -8.80 6.74
CA THR A 123 6.71 -7.43 7.01
C THR A 123 5.35 -7.17 6.36
N LEU A 124 4.53 -6.35 7.01
CA LEU A 124 3.24 -5.89 6.48
C LEU A 124 3.37 -4.72 5.50
N ARG A 125 4.54 -4.09 5.42
CA ARG A 125 4.83 -2.95 4.55
C ARG A 125 4.31 -3.13 3.12
N ASN A 126 4.59 -4.27 2.52
CA ASN A 126 4.26 -4.54 1.12
C ASN A 126 2.82 -5.04 0.90
N LEU A 127 2.02 -5.05 1.97
CA LEU A 127 0.67 -5.61 1.92
C LEU A 127 -0.23 -4.90 0.89
N PRO A 128 -0.28 -3.55 0.79
CA PRO A 128 -1.11 -2.85 -0.19
C PRO A 128 -0.51 -2.78 -1.62
N SER A 129 0.71 -3.28 -1.86
CA SER A 129 1.45 -3.10 -3.12
C SER A 129 0.71 -3.54 -4.40
N ARG A 130 -0.24 -4.47 -4.27
CA ARG A 130 -1.04 -4.98 -5.40
C ARG A 130 -2.49 -4.52 -5.38
N LEU A 131 -2.85 -3.62 -4.45
CA LEU A 131 -4.24 -3.22 -4.25
C LEU A 131 -4.79 -2.45 -5.46
N ALA A 132 -4.01 -1.52 -6.03
CA ALA A 132 -4.38 -0.80 -7.23
C ALA A 132 -4.61 -1.76 -8.43
N ARG A 133 -3.75 -2.76 -8.58
CA ARG A 133 -3.93 -3.82 -9.59
C ARG A 133 -5.20 -4.62 -9.35
N PHE A 134 -5.46 -5.03 -8.11
CA PHE A 134 -6.67 -5.78 -7.75
C PHE A 134 -7.95 -4.99 -8.05
N ILE A 135 -7.98 -3.70 -7.77
CA ILE A 135 -9.11 -2.82 -8.06
C ILE A 135 -9.42 -2.80 -9.56
N ARG A 136 -8.42 -2.77 -10.42
CA ARG A 136 -8.59 -2.85 -11.88
C ARG A 136 -9.08 -4.22 -12.33
N GLU A 137 -8.55 -5.29 -11.76
CA GLU A 137 -8.92 -6.68 -12.11
C GLU A 137 -10.32 -7.05 -11.59
N LYS A 138 -10.78 -6.43 -10.52
CA LYS A 138 -12.04 -6.76 -9.82
C LYS A 138 -12.86 -5.50 -9.51
N PRO A 139 -13.29 -4.72 -10.54
CA PRO A 139 -13.96 -3.43 -10.37
C PRO A 139 -15.30 -3.52 -9.64
N GLN A 140 -15.92 -4.70 -9.56
CA GLN A 140 -17.19 -4.90 -8.85
C GLN A 140 -17.13 -4.51 -7.36
N TRP A 141 -15.96 -4.53 -6.74
CA TRP A 141 -15.78 -4.14 -5.35
C TRP A 141 -15.79 -2.62 -5.13
N THR A 142 -15.51 -1.85 -6.18
CA THR A 142 -15.33 -0.39 -6.11
C THR A 142 -16.31 0.43 -6.95
N ARG A 143 -17.05 -0.20 -7.90
CA ARG A 143 -18.07 0.50 -8.71
C ARG A 143 -19.07 1.27 -7.85
N PRO A 144 -19.51 2.47 -8.28
CA PRO A 144 -19.16 3.15 -9.52
C PRO A 144 -17.84 3.98 -9.47
N HIS A 145 -17.08 3.94 -8.36
CA HIS A 145 -15.94 4.81 -8.10
C HIS A 145 -14.58 4.15 -8.39
N THR A 146 -14.53 3.23 -9.37
CA THR A 146 -13.33 2.39 -9.60
C THR A 146 -12.08 3.22 -9.95
N ALA A 147 -12.19 4.23 -10.80
CA ALA A 147 -11.06 5.08 -11.18
C ALA A 147 -10.52 5.87 -9.98
N LEU A 148 -11.40 6.51 -9.20
CA LEU A 148 -11.01 7.18 -7.96
C LEU A 148 -10.32 6.21 -6.96
N CYS A 149 -10.90 5.03 -6.76
CA CYS A 149 -10.31 4.03 -5.85
C CYS A 149 -8.96 3.51 -6.34
N HIS A 150 -8.78 3.40 -7.65
CA HIS A 150 -7.50 3.03 -8.24
C HIS A 150 -6.43 4.10 -7.98
N ASP A 151 -6.75 5.37 -8.18
CA ASP A 151 -5.82 6.47 -7.93
C ASP A 151 -5.49 6.62 -6.44
N LEU A 152 -6.49 6.46 -5.56
CA LEU A 152 -6.28 6.44 -4.11
C LEU A 152 -5.30 5.32 -3.71
N ALA A 153 -5.51 4.10 -4.20
CA ALA A 153 -4.64 2.97 -3.88
C ALA A 153 -3.20 3.19 -4.39
N ARG A 154 -3.01 3.82 -5.57
CA ARG A 154 -1.68 4.19 -6.09
C ARG A 154 -0.99 5.25 -5.24
N PHE A 155 -1.74 6.26 -4.84
CA PHE A 155 -1.21 7.36 -4.04
C PHE A 155 -0.85 6.90 -2.62
N GLU A 156 -1.71 6.10 -1.98
CA GLU A 156 -1.47 5.56 -0.64
C GLU A 156 -0.28 4.59 -0.65
N TRP A 157 -0.14 3.77 -1.69
CA TRP A 157 1.04 2.93 -1.86
C TRP A 157 2.33 3.75 -2.07
N ALA A 158 2.28 4.80 -2.90
CA ALA A 158 3.44 5.67 -3.11
C ALA A 158 3.93 6.33 -1.80
N ARG A 159 3.02 6.66 -0.87
CA ARG A 159 3.39 7.19 0.46
C ARG A 159 4.20 6.18 1.28
N ILE A 160 3.84 4.90 1.22
CA ILE A 160 4.56 3.83 1.91
C ILE A 160 5.94 3.62 1.26
N GLU A 161 6.00 3.60 -0.07
CA GLU A 161 7.26 3.44 -0.80
C GLU A 161 8.25 4.56 -0.48
N VAL A 162 7.84 5.81 -0.55
CA VAL A 162 8.77 6.94 -0.30
C VAL A 162 9.22 7.01 1.15
N PHE A 163 8.39 6.58 2.11
CA PHE A 163 8.76 6.58 3.52
C PHE A 163 9.93 5.64 3.80
N ASP A 164 9.92 4.44 3.24
CA ASP A 164 10.91 3.40 3.50
C ASP A 164 12.04 3.33 2.47
N SER A 165 11.98 4.12 1.41
CA SER A 165 13.01 4.11 0.38
C SER A 165 14.34 4.66 0.93
N ALA A 166 15.45 4.13 0.42
CA ALA A 166 16.78 4.63 0.75
C ALA A 166 16.95 6.11 0.35
N ALA A 167 17.79 6.83 1.07
CA ALA A 167 18.31 8.11 0.66
C ALA A 167 19.71 7.91 0.07
N LEU A 168 19.92 8.40 -1.13
CA LEU A 168 21.23 8.43 -1.77
C LEU A 168 21.90 9.81 -1.55
N PRO A 169 23.22 9.94 -1.72
CA PRO A 169 23.90 11.24 -1.66
C PRO A 169 23.20 12.24 -2.57
N VAL A 170 22.93 13.44 -2.04
CA VAL A 170 22.23 14.49 -2.78
C VAL A 170 23.17 15.05 -3.85
N PHE A 171 22.66 15.26 -5.04
CA PHE A 171 23.35 15.96 -6.12
C PHE A 171 23.37 17.46 -5.82
N THR A 172 24.53 18.07 -5.84
CA THR A 172 24.76 19.46 -5.44
C THR A 172 25.09 20.36 -6.63
N VAL A 173 25.22 21.66 -6.40
CA VAL A 173 25.64 22.62 -7.43
C VAL A 173 27.11 22.36 -7.84
N ASP A 174 27.95 21.91 -6.91
CA ASP A 174 29.37 21.60 -7.20
C ASP A 174 29.48 20.44 -8.20
N ASP A 175 28.57 19.45 -8.11
CA ASP A 175 28.54 18.35 -9.10
C ASP A 175 28.19 18.84 -10.53
N LEU A 176 27.58 20.03 -10.66
CA LEU A 176 27.30 20.64 -11.98
C LEU A 176 28.54 21.26 -12.60
N LEU A 177 29.49 21.77 -11.80
CA LEU A 177 30.68 22.45 -12.30
C LEU A 177 31.60 21.52 -13.07
N ASP A 178 31.65 20.24 -12.67
CA ASP A 178 32.47 19.21 -13.30
C ASP A 178 31.76 18.47 -14.44
N ALA A 179 30.48 18.77 -14.68
CA ALA A 179 29.63 18.04 -15.62
C ALA A 179 29.60 18.70 -17.01
N ASN A 180 29.67 17.88 -18.07
CA ASN A 180 29.36 18.34 -19.42
C ASN A 180 27.82 18.48 -19.56
N PRO A 181 27.26 19.70 -19.72
CA PRO A 181 25.81 19.94 -19.73
C PRO A 181 25.05 19.12 -20.77
N ALA A 182 25.62 18.89 -21.95
CA ALA A 182 25.00 18.14 -23.05
C ALA A 182 24.86 16.64 -22.75
N ARG A 183 25.70 16.10 -21.86
CA ARG A 183 25.71 14.69 -21.47
C ARG A 183 25.22 14.46 -20.05
N LEU A 184 24.91 15.52 -19.30
CA LEU A 184 24.48 15.43 -17.92
C LEU A 184 23.23 14.58 -17.81
N LYS A 185 23.31 13.53 -16.99
CA LYS A 185 22.21 12.68 -16.60
C LYS A 185 21.96 12.85 -15.11
N LEU A 186 20.85 13.45 -14.78
CA LEU A 186 20.39 13.53 -13.40
C LEU A 186 19.68 12.24 -13.02
N ASN A 187 19.74 11.85 -11.75
CA ASN A 187 19.00 10.74 -11.19
C ASN A 187 18.07 11.26 -10.11
N LEU A 188 16.87 10.68 -10.02
CA LEU A 188 15.94 11.01 -8.97
C LEU A 188 16.17 10.14 -7.74
N GLN A 189 15.98 10.73 -6.56
CA GLN A 189 16.03 10.00 -5.30
C GLN A 189 15.00 8.85 -5.28
N PRO A 190 15.35 7.70 -4.67
CA PRO A 190 14.42 6.58 -4.50
C PRO A 190 13.16 6.94 -3.70
N TYR A 191 13.26 7.93 -2.80
CA TYR A 191 12.14 8.44 -1.99
C TYR A 191 11.27 9.49 -2.70
N LEU A 192 11.34 9.56 -4.04
CA LEU A 192 10.50 10.40 -4.88
C LEU A 192 9.67 9.55 -5.83
N GLN A 193 8.35 9.61 -5.72
CA GLN A 193 7.42 8.96 -6.62
C GLN A 193 6.62 10.00 -7.42
N LEU A 194 6.56 9.81 -8.73
CA LEU A 194 5.84 10.69 -9.65
C LEU A 194 4.54 10.02 -10.10
N LEU A 195 3.42 10.62 -9.80
CA LEU A 195 2.09 10.10 -10.11
C LEU A 195 1.36 11.01 -11.10
N GLN A 196 0.76 10.40 -12.10
CA GLN A 196 -0.29 10.99 -12.92
C GLN A 196 -1.60 10.33 -12.50
N LEU A 197 -2.57 11.14 -12.13
CA LEU A 197 -3.84 10.74 -11.52
C LEU A 197 -4.99 11.41 -12.26
N ASP A 198 -6.13 10.74 -12.32
CA ASP A 198 -7.35 11.28 -12.92
C ASP A 198 -8.17 12.11 -11.93
N TYR A 199 -7.82 12.02 -10.63
CA TYR A 199 -8.51 12.70 -9.53
C TYR A 199 -7.52 13.42 -8.61
N PRO A 200 -7.93 14.56 -7.98
CA PRO A 200 -7.12 15.29 -7.00
C PRO A 200 -7.12 14.58 -5.63
N VAL A 201 -6.57 13.36 -5.59
CA VAL A 201 -6.60 12.50 -4.38
C VAL A 201 -5.70 13.02 -3.26
N ASP A 202 -4.71 13.85 -3.57
CA ASP A 202 -3.87 14.54 -2.60
C ASP A 202 -4.68 15.43 -1.66
N GLU A 203 -5.54 16.30 -2.22
CA GLU A 203 -6.46 17.14 -1.44
C GLU A 203 -7.48 16.30 -0.67
N PHE A 204 -8.03 15.28 -1.32
CA PHE A 204 -8.99 14.41 -0.66
C PHE A 204 -8.40 13.69 0.56
N ILE A 205 -7.17 13.18 0.45
CA ILE A 205 -6.48 12.52 1.57
C ILE A 205 -6.14 13.51 2.68
N LEU A 206 -5.74 14.74 2.34
CA LEU A 206 -5.51 15.79 3.35
C LEU A 206 -6.80 16.11 4.11
N ALA A 207 -7.92 16.27 3.41
CA ALA A 207 -9.23 16.50 4.03
C ALA A 207 -9.66 15.33 4.93
N VAL A 208 -9.40 14.07 4.53
CA VAL A 208 -9.67 12.88 5.34
C VAL A 208 -8.81 12.88 6.60
N LYS A 209 -7.50 13.16 6.48
CA LYS A 209 -6.59 13.22 7.62
C LYS A 209 -7.01 14.30 8.61
N GLN A 210 -7.27 15.50 8.12
CA GLN A 210 -7.71 16.61 8.96
C GLN A 210 -8.99 16.30 9.73
N ARG A 211 -9.97 15.65 9.08
CA ARG A 211 -11.18 15.16 9.75
C ARG A 211 -10.86 14.13 10.84
N ASP A 212 -9.97 13.16 10.56
CA ASP A 212 -9.64 12.08 11.49
C ASP A 212 -8.82 12.61 12.68
N GLU A 213 -7.98 13.62 12.49
CA GLU A 213 -7.23 14.32 13.55
C GLU A 213 -8.17 15.12 14.47
N LEU A 214 -9.11 15.87 13.91
CA LEU A 214 -10.13 16.58 14.70
C LEU A 214 -10.95 15.58 15.54
N SER A 215 -11.32 14.44 14.97
CA SER A 215 -12.05 13.40 15.69
C SER A 215 -11.26 12.76 16.83
N ARG A 216 -9.92 12.71 16.76
CA ARG A 216 -9.03 12.18 17.82
C ARG A 216 -8.78 13.23 18.92
N GLY A 217 -8.54 14.49 18.54
CA GLY A 217 -8.27 15.57 19.48
C GLY A 217 -9.45 15.87 20.41
N GLU A 218 -10.66 15.69 19.91
CA GLU A 218 -11.90 15.94 20.66
C GLU A 218 -12.28 14.77 21.59
N ALA A 219 -11.74 13.57 21.40
CA ALA A 219 -12.05 12.40 22.22
C ALA A 219 -11.47 12.45 23.64
N SER A 220 -10.57 13.40 23.94
CA SER A 220 -9.92 13.52 25.27
C SER A 220 -10.70 14.35 26.29
N ASN A 221 -11.80 15.03 25.93
CA ASN A 221 -12.65 15.82 26.82
C ASN A 221 -14.13 15.47 26.69
N THR A 222 -14.79 15.11 27.80
CA THR A 222 -16.17 14.60 27.83
C THR A 222 -17.22 15.58 27.26
N ALA A 223 -16.99 16.91 27.35
CA ALA A 223 -17.84 17.93 26.74
C ALA A 223 -17.71 18.02 25.22
N LEU A 224 -16.61 17.53 24.66
CA LEU A 224 -16.28 17.56 23.22
C LEU A 224 -16.68 16.28 22.48
N VAL A 225 -17.12 15.22 23.20
CA VAL A 225 -17.56 13.93 22.59
C VAL A 225 -18.74 14.15 21.64
N HIS A 226 -19.65 15.09 21.92
CA HIS A 226 -20.75 15.43 21.02
C HIS A 226 -20.30 16.18 19.78
N ALA A 227 -19.29 17.07 19.90
CA ALA A 227 -18.71 17.78 18.75
C ALA A 227 -17.87 16.83 17.88
N ALA A 228 -17.11 15.91 18.50
CA ALA A 228 -16.36 14.85 17.82
C ALA A 228 -17.27 13.89 17.05
N ARG A 229 -18.40 13.48 17.61
CA ARG A 229 -19.42 12.72 16.88
C ARG A 229 -19.97 13.49 15.68
N LYS A 230 -20.19 14.81 15.79
CA LYS A 230 -20.62 15.68 14.69
C LYS A 230 -19.54 15.86 13.62
N ALA A 231 -18.26 16.01 14.00
CA ALA A 231 -17.14 16.13 13.08
C ALA A 231 -16.84 14.80 12.37
N SER A 232 -16.86 13.68 13.10
CA SER A 232 -16.73 12.33 12.54
C SER A 232 -17.90 11.95 11.61
N ALA A 233 -19.09 12.50 11.84
CA ALA A 233 -20.24 12.33 10.94
C ALA A 233 -20.11 13.17 9.64
N ARG A 234 -19.19 14.15 9.57
CA ARG A 234 -18.95 14.94 8.37
C ARG A 234 -18.27 14.09 7.30
N LYS A 235 -19.06 13.63 6.36
CA LYS A 235 -18.61 12.86 5.21
C LYS A 235 -17.73 13.75 4.33
N VAL A 236 -16.44 13.39 4.15
CA VAL A 236 -15.59 14.08 3.17
C VAL A 236 -16.17 13.82 1.78
N THR A 237 -16.46 14.88 1.03
CA THR A 237 -17.02 14.78 -0.32
C THR A 237 -15.98 14.17 -1.26
N ARG A 238 -16.39 13.19 -2.06
CA ARG A 238 -15.50 12.60 -3.08
C ARG A 238 -15.17 13.66 -4.13
N PRO A 239 -13.91 13.72 -4.57
CA PRO A 239 -13.51 14.68 -5.61
C PRO A 239 -14.16 14.34 -6.95
N LYS A 240 -14.34 15.35 -7.77
CA LYS A 240 -14.67 15.19 -9.20
C LYS A 240 -13.41 14.82 -9.98
N PRO A 241 -13.54 14.20 -11.17
CA PRO A 241 -12.41 13.98 -12.05
C PRO A 241 -11.69 15.31 -12.39
N GLU A 242 -10.40 15.36 -12.11
CA GLU A 242 -9.51 16.48 -12.41
C GLU A 242 -8.10 15.92 -12.55
N PRO A 243 -7.57 15.81 -13.78
CA PRO A 243 -6.24 15.25 -14.01
C PRO A 243 -5.18 16.05 -13.26
N THR A 244 -4.41 15.37 -12.44
CA THR A 244 -3.35 15.96 -11.61
C THR A 244 -2.03 15.20 -11.77
N HIS A 245 -0.93 15.95 -11.62
CA HIS A 245 0.41 15.41 -11.55
C HIS A 245 0.97 15.72 -10.17
N VAL A 246 1.39 14.67 -9.45
CA VAL A 246 1.83 14.83 -8.06
C VAL A 246 3.18 14.14 -7.86
N ALA A 247 4.10 14.85 -7.23
CA ALA A 247 5.30 14.28 -6.63
C ALA A 247 5.00 13.95 -5.17
N VAL A 248 5.14 12.69 -4.80
CA VAL A 248 5.15 12.24 -3.41
C VAL A 248 6.59 12.04 -3.00
N HIS A 249 7.05 12.72 -1.96
CA HIS A 249 8.45 12.63 -1.54
C HIS A 249 8.60 12.69 -0.02
N ARG A 250 9.75 12.28 0.48
CA ARG A 250 10.12 12.36 1.88
C ARG A 250 11.16 13.45 2.10
N MET A 251 10.99 14.23 3.16
CA MET A 251 11.99 15.14 3.67
C MET A 251 11.98 15.08 5.21
N ASN A 252 13.13 14.91 5.84
CA ASN A 252 13.26 14.81 7.30
C ASN A 252 12.26 13.83 7.95
N SER A 253 12.16 12.62 7.41
CA SER A 253 11.23 11.55 7.86
C SER A 253 9.75 11.91 7.76
N THR A 254 9.40 13.00 7.05
CA THR A 254 8.02 13.41 6.80
C THR A 254 7.69 13.30 5.33
N ILE A 255 6.48 12.82 5.02
CA ILE A 255 5.99 12.68 3.65
C ILE A 255 5.28 13.96 3.22
N TYR A 256 5.68 14.49 2.08
CA TYR A 256 5.08 15.66 1.45
C TYR A 256 4.52 15.32 0.08
N PHE A 257 3.57 16.14 -0.37
CA PHE A 257 2.99 16.08 -1.71
C PHE A 257 3.17 17.44 -2.38
N LYS A 258 3.64 17.42 -3.61
CA LYS A 258 3.76 18.63 -4.43
C LYS A 258 3.07 18.42 -5.76
N ARG A 259 2.08 19.27 -6.06
CA ARG A 259 1.49 19.32 -7.41
C ARG A 259 2.51 19.87 -8.40
N LEU A 260 2.56 19.27 -9.56
CA LEU A 260 3.47 19.60 -10.62
C LEU A 260 2.71 20.15 -11.82
N ASP A 261 3.27 21.16 -12.45
CA ASP A 261 2.90 21.55 -13.81
C ASP A 261 3.08 20.33 -14.75
N PRO A 262 2.19 20.12 -15.73
CA PRO A 262 2.32 19.01 -16.69
C PRO A 262 3.67 18.95 -17.41
N ALA A 263 4.28 20.11 -17.72
CA ALA A 263 5.59 20.17 -18.34
C ALA A 263 6.69 19.74 -17.35
N ALA A 264 6.67 20.24 -16.11
CA ALA A 264 7.56 19.86 -15.02
C ALA A 264 7.51 18.33 -14.76
N TYR A 265 6.29 17.77 -14.75
CA TYR A 265 6.10 16.32 -14.61
C TYR A 265 6.75 15.55 -15.77
N ARG A 266 6.58 15.99 -17.04
CA ARG A 266 7.21 15.33 -18.18
C ARG A 266 8.73 15.36 -18.10
N ILE A 267 9.32 16.49 -17.68
CA ILE A 267 10.78 16.62 -17.47
C ILE A 267 11.26 15.61 -16.43
N LEU A 268 10.65 15.60 -15.24
CA LEU A 268 11.03 14.67 -14.18
C LEU A 268 10.84 13.19 -14.59
N ARG A 269 9.78 12.88 -15.33
CA ARG A 269 9.55 11.52 -15.87
C ARG A 269 10.60 11.13 -16.93
N ALA A 270 11.09 12.08 -17.72
CA ALA A 270 12.16 11.82 -18.66
C ALA A 270 13.50 11.57 -17.93
N ILE A 271 13.80 12.36 -16.91
CA ILE A 271 14.95 12.15 -16.01
C ILE A 271 14.87 10.78 -15.35
N GLN A 272 13.72 10.42 -14.80
CA GLN A 272 13.49 9.11 -14.16
C GLN A 272 13.75 7.93 -15.12
N ARG A 273 13.56 8.13 -16.43
CA ARG A 273 13.84 7.16 -17.50
C ARG A 273 15.31 7.17 -17.97
N GLY A 274 16.17 7.94 -17.32
CA GLY A 274 17.60 8.03 -17.65
C GLY A 274 17.91 8.85 -18.90
N LYS A 275 17.01 9.74 -19.32
CA LYS A 275 17.26 10.69 -20.42
C LYS A 275 18.27 11.74 -19.98
N SER A 276 19.08 12.28 -20.93
CA SER A 276 19.94 13.44 -20.66
C SER A 276 19.08 14.66 -20.29
N LEU A 277 19.70 15.65 -19.64
CA LEU A 277 19.00 16.88 -19.26
C LEU A 277 18.37 17.57 -20.47
N GLU A 278 19.11 17.67 -21.58
CA GLU A 278 18.63 18.21 -22.85
C GLU A 278 17.38 17.47 -23.37
N GLN A 279 17.43 16.14 -23.41
CA GLN A 279 16.29 15.30 -23.82
C GLN A 279 15.09 15.44 -22.87
N ALA A 280 15.36 15.60 -21.59
CA ALA A 280 14.30 15.79 -20.61
C ALA A 280 13.61 17.14 -20.75
N LEU A 281 14.38 18.21 -20.97
CA LEU A 281 13.85 19.55 -21.25
C LEU A 281 13.00 19.54 -22.54
N SER A 282 13.52 18.96 -23.62
CA SER A 282 12.78 18.82 -24.89
C SER A 282 11.48 18.05 -24.75
N ALA A 283 11.40 17.05 -23.85
CA ALA A 283 10.18 16.30 -23.58
C ALA A 283 9.12 17.10 -22.82
N GLY A 284 9.53 18.09 -22.05
CA GLY A 284 8.63 18.92 -21.25
C GLY A 284 8.14 20.18 -21.97
N ILE A 285 8.99 20.79 -22.78
CA ILE A 285 8.78 22.12 -23.36
C ILE A 285 8.33 21.97 -24.82
N PRO A 286 7.21 22.59 -25.22
CA PRO A 286 6.82 22.63 -26.62
C PRO A 286 7.89 23.34 -27.48
N ALA A 287 8.24 22.75 -28.65
CA ALA A 287 9.32 23.25 -29.52
C ALA A 287 9.16 24.75 -29.92
N ALA A 288 7.92 25.22 -30.05
CA ALA A 288 7.61 26.62 -30.38
C ALA A 288 7.88 27.62 -29.24
N LYS A 289 8.23 27.16 -28.03
CA LYS A 289 8.37 28.00 -26.82
C LYS A 289 9.76 27.95 -26.19
N ASN A 290 10.72 27.28 -26.81
CA ASN A 290 12.07 27.10 -26.25
C ASN A 290 12.85 28.41 -26.07
N SER A 291 12.48 29.50 -26.77
CA SER A 291 13.13 30.81 -26.71
C SER A 291 12.32 31.87 -25.94
N ASP A 292 11.19 31.50 -25.34
CA ASP A 292 10.37 32.43 -24.58
C ASP A 292 10.99 32.60 -23.17
N GLY A 293 11.31 33.85 -22.82
CA GLY A 293 11.95 34.18 -21.52
C GLY A 293 11.15 33.74 -20.31
N ASP A 294 9.83 33.66 -20.42
CA ASP A 294 8.94 33.14 -19.35
C ASP A 294 9.20 31.64 -19.08
N TRP A 295 9.49 30.83 -20.11
CA TRP A 295 9.84 29.43 -19.96
C TRP A 295 11.20 29.20 -19.28
N VAL A 296 12.18 30.03 -19.57
CA VAL A 296 13.50 29.97 -18.92
C VAL A 296 13.36 30.21 -17.42
N ALA A 297 12.65 31.26 -17.05
CA ALA A 297 12.40 31.57 -15.63
C ALA A 297 11.62 30.45 -14.90
N LYS A 298 10.60 29.87 -15.55
CA LYS A 298 9.84 28.74 -15.03
C LYS A 298 10.72 27.52 -14.77
N ILE A 299 11.54 27.13 -15.75
CA ILE A 299 12.46 25.98 -15.64
C ILE A 299 13.44 26.21 -14.52
N GLN A 300 14.08 27.37 -14.45
CA GLN A 300 14.99 27.73 -13.38
C GLN A 300 14.31 27.65 -12.01
N GLY A 301 13.08 28.14 -11.89
CA GLY A 301 12.28 28.03 -10.66
C GLY A 301 11.99 26.58 -10.25
N TRP A 302 11.65 25.72 -11.21
CA TRP A 302 11.44 24.30 -10.94
C TRP A 302 12.70 23.59 -10.48
N PHE A 303 13.83 23.77 -11.21
CA PHE A 303 15.10 23.13 -10.86
C PHE A 303 15.62 23.62 -9.51
N ARG A 304 15.53 24.93 -9.21
CA ARG A 304 15.86 25.47 -7.89
C ARG A 304 15.06 24.75 -6.81
N THR A 305 13.75 24.67 -6.94
CA THR A 305 12.87 23.96 -5.97
C THR A 305 13.25 22.50 -5.83
N TRP A 306 13.52 21.78 -6.93
CA TRP A 306 13.86 20.35 -6.88
C TRP A 306 15.23 20.11 -6.23
N MET A 307 16.20 21.00 -6.44
CA MET A 307 17.49 20.98 -5.75
C MET A 307 17.33 21.25 -4.25
N GLU A 308 16.58 22.28 -3.86
CA GLU A 308 16.28 22.60 -2.46
C GLU A 308 15.56 21.45 -1.73
N LEU A 309 14.69 20.73 -2.43
CA LEU A 309 13.99 19.55 -1.90
C LEU A 309 14.87 18.27 -1.93
N GLY A 310 16.09 18.35 -2.46
CA GLY A 310 17.02 17.23 -2.57
C GLY A 310 16.49 16.08 -3.44
N TRP A 311 15.77 16.38 -4.53
CA TRP A 311 15.15 15.36 -5.37
C TRP A 311 16.15 14.66 -6.30
N PHE A 312 17.31 15.24 -6.53
CA PHE A 312 18.37 14.65 -7.35
C PHE A 312 19.41 13.95 -6.48
N CYS A 313 19.97 12.86 -7.00
CA CYS A 313 21.01 12.10 -6.33
C CYS A 313 22.19 11.79 -7.26
N GLN A 314 23.34 11.58 -6.63
CA GLN A 314 24.49 10.95 -7.25
C GLN A 314 24.24 9.46 -7.43
N ARG A 315 24.79 8.87 -8.49
CA ARG A 315 24.78 7.43 -8.73
C ARG A 315 26.19 6.90 -8.79
#